data_a20b3ebf536738725c6eb8ac3a27277d
#
_entry.id   a20b3ebf536738725c6eb8ac3a27277d
#
_cell.length_a   1.000
_cell.length_b   1.000
_cell.length_c   1.000
_cell.angle_alpha   90.00
_cell.angle_beta   90.00
_cell.angle_gamma   90.00
#
_symmetry.space_group_name_H-M   'P 1'
#
loop_
_entity.id
_entity.type
_entity.pdbx_description
1 polymer ?
#
loop_
_entity_poly.entity_id
_entity_poly.type
_entity_poly.pdbx_seq_one_letter_code
_entity_poly.pdbx_strand_id
1 'polypeptide(L)'
;MILATTDAINGKELEVLGLVKGSTIQTVNVARDIGASLKTLVGGELTKYNEMMNNARALATKRMVEEAERMGADAIVGLRYSSASVMQSAAEVMAYGTAVRFIG
;
A
#
# COMPACT_ATOMS: atom_id res chain seq x y z
N MET A 1 6.86 -13.67 -3.83
CA MET A 1 5.94 -13.17 -4.86
C MET A 1 6.54 -11.96 -5.55
N ILE A 2 6.42 -11.88 -6.86
CA ILE A 2 6.90 -10.72 -7.63
C ILE A 2 5.84 -9.64 -7.57
N LEU A 3 6.26 -8.42 -7.25
CA LEU A 3 5.38 -7.24 -7.23
C LEU A 3 5.93 -6.26 -8.27
N ALA A 4 5.10 -5.85 -9.21
CA ALA A 4 5.53 -4.97 -10.29
C ALA A 4 4.47 -3.94 -10.62
N THR A 5 4.92 -2.75 -11.00
CA THR A 5 4.01 -1.70 -11.47
C THR A 5 3.71 -1.82 -12.96
N THR A 6 4.47 -2.67 -13.66
CA THR A 6 4.27 -2.94 -15.09
C THR A 6 3.09 -3.88 -15.28
N ASP A 7 2.57 -3.93 -16.51
CA ASP A 7 1.48 -4.84 -16.86
C ASP A 7 1.99 -6.21 -17.28
N ALA A 8 3.28 -6.33 -17.50
CA ALA A 8 3.89 -7.57 -17.96
C ALA A 8 5.13 -7.87 -17.12
N ILE A 9 5.52 -9.15 -17.12
CA ILE A 9 6.75 -9.61 -16.49
C ILE A 9 7.58 -10.30 -17.56
N ASN A 10 8.84 -9.88 -17.66
CA ASN A 10 9.73 -10.40 -18.69
C ASN A 10 9.83 -11.93 -18.66
N GLY A 11 9.68 -12.55 -19.80
CA GLY A 11 9.82 -14.00 -19.93
C GLY A 11 8.67 -14.81 -19.39
N LYS A 12 7.57 -14.17 -19.01
CA LYS A 12 6.42 -14.87 -18.42
C LYS A 12 5.15 -14.59 -19.21
N GLU A 13 4.38 -15.62 -19.42
CA GLU A 13 3.02 -15.50 -19.90
C GLU A 13 2.11 -15.52 -18.68
N LEU A 14 1.16 -14.57 -18.61
CA LEU A 14 0.37 -14.32 -17.41
C LEU A 14 -1.09 -14.70 -17.61
N GLU A 15 -1.64 -15.36 -16.61
CA GLU A 15 -3.09 -15.57 -16.51
C GLU A 15 -3.62 -14.63 -15.43
N VAL A 16 -4.58 -13.79 -15.77
CA VAL A 16 -5.18 -12.84 -14.83
C VAL A 16 -6.10 -13.60 -13.89
N LEU A 17 -5.87 -13.43 -12.58
CA LEU A 17 -6.74 -14.01 -11.56
C LEU A 17 -7.76 -13.01 -11.04
N GLY A 18 -7.39 -11.75 -10.96
CA GLY A 18 -8.32 -10.72 -10.54
C GLY A 18 -7.68 -9.60 -9.76
N LEU A 19 -8.51 -8.66 -9.34
CA LEU A 19 -8.11 -7.51 -8.53
C LEU A 19 -7.75 -7.97 -7.12
N VAL A 20 -6.66 -7.45 -6.61
CA VAL A 20 -6.28 -7.61 -5.20
C VAL A 20 -6.01 -6.25 -4.60
N LYS A 21 -6.26 -6.15 -3.31
CA LYS A 21 -6.04 -4.91 -2.58
C LYS A 21 -5.77 -5.20 -1.12
N GLY A 22 -5.09 -4.27 -0.48
CA GLY A 22 -4.91 -4.25 0.95
C GLY A 22 -4.91 -2.82 1.41
N SER A 23 -5.53 -2.54 2.54
CA SER A 23 -5.59 -1.18 3.06
C SER A 23 -5.38 -1.16 4.56
N THR A 24 -5.04 0.02 5.05
CA THR A 24 -4.90 0.27 6.47
C THR A 24 -5.19 1.72 6.75
N ILE A 25 -5.70 1.99 7.96
CA ILE A 25 -5.89 3.35 8.47
C ILE A 25 -4.93 3.51 9.62
N GLN A 26 -4.10 4.54 9.55
CA GLN A 26 -3.09 4.82 10.56
C GLN A 26 -3.31 6.20 11.16
N THR A 27 -2.93 6.33 12.42
CA THR A 27 -3.02 7.60 13.14
C THR A 27 -1.66 7.96 13.70
N VAL A 28 -1.47 9.28 13.88
CA VAL A 28 -0.27 9.81 14.53
C VAL A 28 -0.73 10.56 15.78
N ASN A 29 -0.31 10.09 16.93
CA ASN A 29 -0.72 10.71 18.18
C ASN A 29 -0.25 12.15 18.30
N VAL A 30 0.93 12.45 17.81
CA VAL A 30 1.46 13.82 17.86
C VAL A 30 0.64 14.78 17.02
N ALA A 31 -0.05 14.28 16.01
CA ALA A 31 -0.82 15.12 15.10
C ALA A 31 -2.02 15.78 15.78
N ARG A 32 -2.53 15.21 16.84
CA ARG A 32 -3.64 15.81 17.58
C ARG A 32 -3.26 17.14 18.19
N ASP A 33 -1.98 17.28 18.59
CA ASP A 33 -1.50 18.50 19.22
C ASP A 33 -1.21 19.57 18.17
N ILE A 34 -0.96 19.14 16.99
CA ILE A 34 -0.69 20.01 15.88
C ILE A 34 -1.97 20.48 15.25
N GLY A 35 -2.96 19.64 15.31
CA GLY A 35 -4.38 19.90 15.08
C GLY A 35 -4.76 20.45 13.75
N ALA A 36 -3.97 21.15 13.15
CA ALA A 36 -4.42 21.98 12.09
C ALA A 36 -3.62 21.83 10.83
N SER A 37 -2.37 21.44 10.89
CA SER A 37 -1.59 21.57 9.67
C SER A 37 -0.27 20.84 9.72
N LEU A 38 0.02 20.13 8.64
CA LEU A 38 1.32 19.54 8.44
C LEU A 38 2.40 20.60 8.31
N LYS A 39 2.04 21.85 8.04
CA LYS A 39 2.99 22.95 7.93
C LYS A 39 3.72 23.21 9.24
N THR A 40 3.14 22.82 10.36
CA THR A 40 3.76 23.00 11.66
C THR A 40 4.65 21.83 12.06
N LEU A 41 4.66 20.75 11.28
CA LEU A 41 5.51 19.61 11.55
C LEU A 41 6.95 19.93 11.20
N VAL A 42 7.84 19.77 12.16
CA VAL A 42 9.27 20.00 11.95
C VAL A 42 10.07 18.93 12.70
N GLY A 43 11.28 18.65 12.23
CA GLY A 43 12.22 17.79 12.92
C GLY A 43 11.65 16.40 13.21
N GLY A 44 11.67 15.99 14.48
CA GLY A 44 11.26 14.66 14.88
C GLY A 44 9.81 14.34 14.64
N GLU A 45 8.93 15.33 14.65
CA GLU A 45 7.52 15.11 14.38
C GLU A 45 7.29 14.73 12.92
N LEU A 46 7.97 15.39 12.01
CA LEU A 46 7.90 15.05 10.60
C LEU A 46 8.48 13.66 10.34
N THR A 47 9.55 13.30 11.04
CA THR A 47 10.14 11.97 10.94
C THR A 47 9.13 10.90 11.39
N LYS A 48 8.44 11.14 12.50
CA LYS A 48 7.41 10.21 12.98
C LYS A 48 6.27 10.05 11.97
N TYR A 49 5.87 11.13 11.34
CA TYR A 49 4.83 11.08 10.32
C TYR A 49 5.29 10.24 9.12
N ASN A 50 6.52 10.42 8.68
CA ASN A 50 7.08 9.63 7.60
C ASN A 50 7.16 8.16 7.96
N GLU A 51 7.56 7.84 9.17
CA GLU A 51 7.59 6.45 9.65
C GLU A 51 6.20 5.84 9.63
N MET A 52 5.20 6.58 10.08
CA MET A 52 3.81 6.14 10.05
C MET A 52 3.38 5.82 8.63
N MET A 53 3.67 6.69 7.69
CA MET A 53 3.26 6.48 6.29
C MET A 53 4.01 5.30 5.66
N ASN A 54 5.30 5.12 5.98
CA ASN A 54 6.06 3.98 5.50
C ASN A 54 5.51 2.67 6.06
N ASN A 55 5.17 2.65 7.33
CA ASN A 55 4.57 1.48 7.97
C ASN A 55 3.19 1.18 7.39
N ALA A 56 2.42 2.21 7.10
CA ALA A 56 1.10 2.06 6.49
C ALA A 56 1.21 1.42 5.10
N ARG A 57 2.15 1.88 4.28
CA ARG A 57 2.38 1.30 2.97
C ARG A 57 2.83 -0.15 3.05
N ALA A 58 3.72 -0.45 4.00
CA ALA A 58 4.19 -1.82 4.18
C ALA A 58 3.05 -2.75 4.61
N LEU A 59 2.20 -2.30 5.51
CA LEU A 59 1.06 -3.10 5.98
C LEU A 59 0.02 -3.28 4.87
N ALA A 60 -0.28 -2.23 4.12
CA ALA A 60 -1.21 -2.32 3.00
C ALA A 60 -0.69 -3.32 1.95
N THR A 61 0.61 -3.27 1.65
CA THR A 61 1.24 -4.20 0.72
C THR A 61 1.12 -5.64 1.23
N LYS A 62 1.41 -5.85 2.51
CA LYS A 62 1.31 -7.18 3.10
C LYS A 62 -0.09 -7.76 2.97
N ARG A 63 -1.11 -6.95 3.26
CA ARG A 63 -2.50 -7.38 3.16
C ARG A 63 -2.90 -7.72 1.72
N MET A 64 -2.43 -6.92 0.77
CA MET A 64 -2.66 -7.20 -0.65
C MET A 64 -2.01 -8.50 -1.08
N VAL A 65 -0.76 -8.73 -0.67
CA VAL A 65 -0.03 -9.96 -0.99
C VAL A 65 -0.72 -11.18 -0.38
N GLU A 66 -1.20 -11.06 0.84
CA GLU A 66 -1.93 -12.15 1.48
C GLU A 66 -3.19 -12.52 0.71
N GLU A 67 -3.92 -11.53 0.20
CA GLU A 67 -5.09 -11.78 -0.64
C GLU A 67 -4.69 -12.51 -1.93
N ALA A 68 -3.62 -12.06 -2.58
CA ALA A 68 -3.14 -12.69 -3.80
C ALA A 68 -2.68 -14.14 -3.56
N GLU A 69 -2.02 -14.38 -2.44
CA GLU A 69 -1.59 -15.73 -2.08
C GLU A 69 -2.79 -16.67 -1.90
N ARG A 70 -3.87 -16.17 -1.31
CA ARG A 70 -5.10 -16.98 -1.18
C ARG A 70 -5.72 -17.33 -2.51
N MET A 71 -5.47 -16.52 -3.54
CA MET A 71 -5.95 -16.78 -4.90
C MET A 71 -5.01 -17.70 -5.71
N GLY A 72 -3.88 -18.07 -5.14
CA GLY A 72 -2.90 -18.88 -5.83
C GLY A 72 -2.04 -18.11 -6.81
N ALA A 73 -1.88 -16.81 -6.61
CA ALA A 73 -1.11 -15.96 -7.51
C ALA A 73 0.39 -16.19 -7.39
N ASP A 74 1.09 -15.99 -8.49
CA ASP A 74 2.55 -15.98 -8.54
C ASP A 74 3.11 -14.57 -8.49
N ALA A 75 2.32 -13.58 -8.88
CA ALA A 75 2.76 -12.19 -8.95
C ALA A 75 1.58 -11.24 -8.88
N ILE A 76 1.89 -9.97 -8.62
CA ILE A 76 0.94 -8.87 -8.72
C ILE A 76 1.54 -7.87 -9.71
N VAL A 77 0.80 -7.53 -10.74
CA VAL A 77 1.20 -6.55 -11.74
C VAL A 77 0.30 -5.33 -11.68
N GLY A 78 0.71 -4.24 -12.31
CA GLY A 78 -0.05 -3.00 -12.29
C GLY A 78 -0.26 -2.44 -10.90
N LEU A 79 0.68 -2.67 -10.00
CA LEU A 79 0.57 -2.29 -8.61
C LEU A 79 0.60 -0.78 -8.46
N ARG A 80 -0.32 -0.26 -7.64
CA ARG A 80 -0.41 1.16 -7.33
C ARG A 80 -0.72 1.34 -5.85
N TYR A 81 -0.37 2.50 -5.35
CA TYR A 81 -0.77 2.94 -4.00
C TYR A 81 -1.66 4.15 -4.10
N SER A 82 -2.59 4.24 -3.17
CA SER A 82 -3.46 5.37 -3.02
C SER A 82 -3.50 5.75 -1.55
N SER A 83 -3.54 7.04 -1.26
CA SER A 83 -3.67 7.49 0.12
C SER A 83 -4.69 8.61 0.19
N ALA A 84 -5.37 8.69 1.33
CA ALA A 84 -6.38 9.71 1.57
C ALA A 84 -6.40 10.06 3.05
N SER A 85 -6.65 11.33 3.32
CA SER A 85 -6.90 11.79 4.68
C SER A 85 -8.37 11.48 4.98
N VAL A 86 -8.61 10.62 5.96
CA VAL A 86 -9.98 10.20 6.29
C VAL A 86 -10.56 11.03 7.42
N MET A 87 -9.71 11.57 8.25
CA MET A 87 -10.05 12.54 9.28
C MET A 87 -8.77 13.20 9.74
N GLN A 88 -8.89 14.19 10.61
CA GLN A 88 -7.74 14.85 11.20
C GLN A 88 -6.87 13.80 11.91
N SER A 89 -5.60 13.80 11.64
CA SER A 89 -4.59 12.89 12.19
C SER A 89 -4.74 11.42 11.82
N ALA A 90 -5.56 11.10 10.80
CA ALA A 90 -5.69 9.73 10.31
C ALA A 90 -5.62 9.72 8.78
N ALA A 91 -4.91 8.75 8.25
CA ALA A 91 -4.79 8.57 6.81
C ALA A 91 -5.01 7.11 6.44
N GLU A 92 -5.70 6.90 5.32
CA GLU A 92 -5.83 5.58 4.74
C GLU A 92 -4.77 5.41 3.66
N VAL A 93 -4.14 4.25 3.64
CA VAL A 93 -3.25 3.86 2.55
C VAL A 93 -3.77 2.55 1.99
N MET A 94 -3.90 2.50 0.68
CA MET A 94 -4.33 1.31 -0.04
C MET A 94 -3.28 0.92 -1.07
N ALA A 95 -2.97 -0.38 -1.13
CA ALA A 95 -2.20 -0.97 -2.21
C ALA A 95 -3.17 -1.81 -3.04
N TYR A 96 -3.09 -1.74 -4.35
CA TYR A 96 -3.95 -2.53 -5.22
C TYR A 96 -3.23 -2.89 -6.51
N GLY A 97 -3.72 -3.92 -7.17
CA GLY A 97 -3.14 -4.39 -8.41
C GLY A 97 -3.89 -5.60 -8.94
N THR A 98 -3.29 -6.26 -9.92
CA THR A 98 -3.87 -7.44 -10.53
C THR A 98 -3.04 -8.66 -10.17
N ALA A 99 -3.69 -9.63 -9.52
CA ALA A 99 -3.06 -10.91 -9.22
C ALA A 99 -2.99 -11.75 -10.49
N VAL A 100 -1.85 -12.35 -10.75
CA VAL A 100 -1.62 -13.16 -11.94
C VAL A 100 -0.91 -14.45 -11.59
N ARG A 101 -1.09 -15.46 -12.43
CA ARG A 101 -0.39 -16.73 -12.34
C ARG A 101 0.44 -16.91 -13.59
N PHE A 102 1.61 -17.53 -13.44
CA PHE A 102 2.45 -17.87 -14.59
C PHE A 102 1.91 -19.11 -15.28
N ILE A 103 1.79 -19.06 -16.61
CA ILE A 103 1.38 -20.18 -17.43
C ILE A 103 2.45 -20.44 -18.48
N GLY A 104 2.86 -21.66 -18.59
CA GLY A 104 3.89 -22.07 -19.54
C GLY A 104 5.25 -22.32 -18.91
#